data_898bcee640fde9af609519225d4b400d
#
_entry.id   898bcee640fde9af609519225d4b400d
#
_cell.length_a   1.000
_cell.length_b   1.000
_cell.length_c   1.000
_cell.angle_alpha   90.00
_cell.angle_beta   90.00
_cell.angle_gamma   90.00
#
_symmetry.space_group_name_H-M   'P 1'
#
loop_
_entity.id
_entity.type
_entity.pdbx_description
1 polymer ?
#
loop_
_entity_poly.entity_id
_entity_poly.type
_entity_poly.pdbx_seq_one_letter_code
_entity_poly.pdbx_strand_id
1 'polypeptide(L)'
;MVRHIVWWTLKPEAEGRTAAENAKLIKQRLEALMGQIPSLKSLEVSYDFLPTCTMPVNVILMTTHDDAEGLKAYAEHPAHVAVGKELIKLVTESRQSID
;
A
#
# COMPACT_ATOMS: atom_id res chain seq x y z
N MET A 1 5.50 0.51 19.54
CA MET A 1 5.46 0.15 18.11
C MET A 1 4.15 0.60 17.49
N VAL A 2 4.22 1.19 16.31
CA VAL A 2 3.05 1.62 15.56
C VAL A 2 2.81 0.65 14.40
N ARG A 3 1.55 0.26 14.22
CA ARG A 3 1.11 -0.49 13.05
C ARG A 3 0.30 0.45 12.16
N HIS A 4 0.68 0.51 10.90
CA HIS A 4 0.03 1.33 9.88
C HIS A 4 -0.67 0.37 8.93
N ILE A 5 -1.98 0.49 8.83
CA ILE A 5 -2.79 -0.38 7.98
C ILE A 5 -3.55 0.48 6.99
N VAL A 6 -3.39 0.18 5.71
CA VAL A 6 -4.06 0.89 4.63
C VAL A 6 -4.72 -0.13 3.72
N TRP A 7 -5.95 0.17 3.28
CA TRP A 7 -6.57 -0.65 2.24
C TRP A 7 -7.21 0.21 1.18
N TRP A 8 -7.20 -0.33 -0.03
CA TRP A 8 -7.70 0.37 -1.21
C TRP A 8 -8.69 -0.47 -1.98
N THR A 9 -9.63 0.21 -2.65
CA THR A 9 -10.32 -0.35 -3.79
C THR A 9 -9.67 0.21 -5.05
N LEU A 10 -9.63 -0.60 -6.10
CA LEU A 10 -8.99 -0.23 -7.36
C LEU A 10 -10.03 0.01 -8.44
N LYS A 11 -9.69 0.87 -9.38
CA LYS A 11 -10.47 1.03 -10.61
C LYS A 11 -10.47 -0.32 -11.36
N PRO A 12 -11.58 -0.71 -12.00
CA PRO A 12 -11.62 -1.96 -12.76
C PRO A 12 -10.53 -2.03 -13.83
N GLU A 13 -10.18 -0.89 -14.39
CA GLU A 13 -9.11 -0.75 -15.38
C GLU A 13 -8.48 0.64 -15.24
N ALA A 14 -7.17 0.71 -15.24
CA ALA A 14 -6.42 1.95 -15.17
C ALA A 14 -5.01 1.74 -15.69
N GLU A 15 -4.47 2.74 -16.36
CA GLU A 15 -3.12 2.73 -16.90
C GLU A 15 -2.84 1.53 -17.81
N GLY A 16 -3.87 1.11 -18.56
CA GLY A 16 -3.76 -0.02 -19.48
C GLY A 16 -3.70 -1.39 -18.81
N ARG A 17 -4.07 -1.49 -17.52
CA ARG A 17 -4.02 -2.72 -16.75
C ARG A 17 -5.35 -2.97 -16.04
N THR A 18 -5.67 -4.24 -15.79
CA THR A 18 -6.82 -4.62 -14.98
C THR A 18 -6.55 -4.34 -13.50
N ALA A 19 -7.62 -4.37 -12.67
CA ALA A 19 -7.47 -4.23 -11.22
C ALA A 19 -6.54 -5.31 -10.65
N ALA A 20 -6.66 -6.55 -11.10
CA ALA A 20 -5.80 -7.64 -10.65
C ALA A 20 -4.33 -7.39 -10.98
N GLU A 21 -4.04 -6.92 -12.19
CA GLU A 21 -2.68 -6.56 -12.59
C GLU A 21 -2.13 -5.41 -11.77
N ASN A 22 -2.96 -4.39 -11.51
CA ASN A 22 -2.55 -3.25 -10.70
C ASN A 22 -2.32 -3.63 -9.23
N ALA A 23 -3.14 -4.53 -8.68
CA ALA A 23 -2.93 -5.03 -7.31
C ALA A 23 -1.58 -5.72 -7.17
N LYS A 24 -1.22 -6.57 -8.12
CA LYS A 24 0.07 -7.26 -8.14
C LYS A 24 1.23 -6.27 -8.27
N LEU A 25 1.09 -5.27 -9.12
CA LEU A 25 2.11 -4.24 -9.30
C LEU A 25 2.30 -3.39 -8.03
N ILE A 26 1.21 -3.03 -7.35
CA ILE A 26 1.27 -2.32 -6.07
C ILE A 26 2.07 -3.12 -5.06
N LYS A 27 1.78 -4.42 -4.95
CA LYS A 27 2.53 -5.30 -4.04
C LYS A 27 4.02 -5.29 -4.36
N GLN A 28 4.39 -5.46 -5.61
CA GLN A 28 5.79 -5.46 -6.04
C GLN A 28 6.50 -4.15 -5.70
N ARG A 29 5.84 -3.02 -6.00
CA ARG A 29 6.42 -1.69 -5.76
C ARG A 29 6.55 -1.38 -4.27
N LEU A 30 5.56 -1.76 -3.45
CA LEU A 30 5.62 -1.55 -2.00
C LEU A 30 6.64 -2.46 -1.33
N GLU A 31 6.70 -3.73 -1.72
CA GLU A 31 7.69 -4.67 -1.17
C GLU A 31 9.12 -4.21 -1.44
N ALA A 32 9.35 -3.55 -2.55
CA ALA A 32 10.67 -3.01 -2.89
C ALA A 32 11.13 -1.89 -1.95
N LEU A 33 10.24 -1.33 -1.12
CA LEU A 33 10.61 -0.29 -0.15
C LEU A 33 11.36 -0.85 1.06
N MET A 34 11.23 -2.15 1.33
CA MET A 34 12.00 -2.78 2.42
C MET A 34 13.49 -2.67 2.14
N GLY A 35 14.23 -2.20 3.13
CA GLY A 35 15.66 -1.95 2.99
C GLY A 35 16.03 -0.59 2.44
N GLN A 36 15.08 0.15 1.87
CA GLN A 36 15.31 1.52 1.36
C GLN A 36 14.95 2.60 2.37
N ILE A 37 14.00 2.30 3.26
CA ILE A 37 13.49 3.28 4.23
C ILE A 37 13.84 2.81 5.64
N PRO A 38 14.79 3.48 6.33
CA PRO A 38 15.24 3.01 7.65
C PRO A 38 14.15 2.92 8.71
N SER A 39 13.14 3.79 8.64
CA SER A 39 12.02 3.80 9.61
C SER A 39 10.96 2.74 9.33
N LEU A 40 11.05 2.02 8.21
CA LEU A 40 10.16 0.92 7.87
C LEU A 40 10.73 -0.38 8.44
N LYS A 41 10.08 -0.94 9.46
CA LYS A 41 10.58 -2.13 10.17
C LYS A 41 10.04 -3.43 9.59
N SER A 42 8.77 -3.43 9.16
CA SER A 42 8.19 -4.56 8.46
C SER A 42 7.13 -4.07 7.48
N LEU A 43 6.89 -4.87 6.45
CA LEU A 43 5.89 -4.56 5.43
C LEU A 43 5.29 -5.85 4.91
N GLU A 44 3.97 -5.84 4.78
CA GLU A 44 3.23 -6.97 4.22
C GLU A 44 2.11 -6.42 3.35
N VAL A 45 1.96 -6.97 2.15
CA VAL A 45 0.90 -6.57 1.22
C VAL A 45 0.09 -7.80 0.84
N SER A 46 -1.23 -7.68 0.97
CA SER A 46 -2.17 -8.74 0.61
C SER A 46 -3.07 -8.28 -0.53
N TYR A 47 -3.37 -9.19 -1.44
CA TYR A 47 -4.34 -9.00 -2.52
C TYR A 47 -4.95 -10.36 -2.88
N ASP A 48 -5.95 -10.36 -3.75
CA ASP A 48 -6.63 -11.57 -4.18
C ASP A 48 -7.38 -12.26 -3.01
N PHE A 49 -8.34 -11.52 -2.46
CA PHE A 49 -9.07 -11.95 -1.27
C PHE A 49 -10.17 -12.97 -1.58
N LEU A 50 -10.56 -13.73 -0.55
CA LEU A 50 -11.65 -14.69 -0.64
C LEU A 50 -13.01 -13.99 -0.71
N PRO A 51 -14.05 -14.68 -1.26
CA PRO A 51 -15.41 -14.11 -1.31
C PRO A 51 -16.03 -13.86 0.06
N THR A 52 -15.41 -14.36 1.14
CA THR A 52 -15.89 -14.17 2.50
C THR A 52 -15.65 -12.78 3.06
N CYS A 53 -14.95 -11.89 2.32
CA CYS A 53 -14.75 -10.52 2.74
C CYS A 53 -16.09 -9.79 2.84
N THR A 54 -16.25 -8.98 3.90
CA THR A 54 -17.50 -8.28 4.20
C THR A 54 -17.49 -6.83 3.73
N MET A 55 -16.42 -6.40 3.08
CA MET A 55 -16.30 -5.05 2.53
C MET A 55 -15.51 -5.10 1.23
N PRO A 56 -15.72 -4.13 0.34
CA PRO A 56 -14.91 -4.01 -0.88
C PRO A 56 -13.45 -3.71 -0.53
N VAL A 57 -12.54 -4.55 -1.03
CA VAL A 57 -11.10 -4.35 -0.83
C VAL A 57 -10.35 -5.07 -1.95
N ASN A 58 -9.34 -4.42 -2.50
CA ASN A 58 -8.48 -5.03 -3.52
C ASN A 58 -7.05 -5.23 -3.04
N VAL A 59 -6.55 -4.34 -2.18
CA VAL A 59 -5.18 -4.40 -1.66
C VAL A 59 -5.17 -3.92 -0.21
N ILE A 60 -4.45 -4.63 0.66
CA ILE A 60 -4.18 -4.21 2.04
C ILE A 60 -2.67 -4.14 2.23
N LEU A 61 -2.21 -3.03 2.82
CA LEU A 61 -0.84 -2.81 3.24
C LEU A 61 -0.78 -2.77 4.76
N MET A 62 0.18 -3.49 5.34
CA MET A 62 0.48 -3.43 6.77
C MET A 62 1.97 -3.13 6.94
N THR A 63 2.29 -2.05 7.66
CA THR A 63 3.67 -1.70 7.99
C THR A 63 3.81 -1.51 9.49
N THR A 64 5.03 -1.66 10.00
CA THR A 64 5.33 -1.35 11.39
C THR A 64 6.49 -0.37 11.48
N HIS A 65 6.43 0.48 12.50
CA HIS A 65 7.40 1.53 12.79
C HIS A 65 7.62 1.59 14.29
N ASP A 66 8.78 2.07 14.72
CA ASP A 66 9.08 2.14 16.16
C ASP A 66 8.12 3.10 16.89
N ASP A 67 7.75 4.21 16.25
CA ASP A 67 6.92 5.26 16.83
C ASP A 67 6.24 6.10 15.75
N ALA A 68 5.46 7.09 16.16
CA ALA A 68 4.74 7.97 15.24
C ALA A 68 5.69 8.77 14.34
N GLU A 69 6.86 9.13 14.82
CA GLU A 69 7.84 9.84 13.99
C GLU A 69 8.44 8.94 12.92
N GLY A 70 8.63 7.66 13.25
CA GLY A 70 9.06 6.66 12.27
C GLY A 70 8.04 6.48 11.15
N LEU A 71 6.75 6.47 11.49
CA LEU A 71 5.68 6.42 10.49
C LEU A 71 5.71 7.67 9.61
N LYS A 72 5.87 8.85 10.21
CA LYS A 72 5.95 10.10 9.46
C LYS A 72 7.14 10.10 8.50
N ALA A 73 8.30 9.66 8.98
CA ALA A 73 9.52 9.58 8.15
C ALA A 73 9.31 8.63 6.96
N TYR A 74 8.62 7.51 7.15
CA TYR A 74 8.24 6.60 6.09
C TYR A 74 7.31 7.28 5.08
N ALA A 75 6.25 7.93 5.56
CA ALA A 75 5.26 8.56 4.69
C ALA A 75 5.88 9.67 3.81
N GLU A 76 6.84 10.39 4.34
CA GLU A 76 7.50 11.51 3.65
C GLU A 76 8.74 11.09 2.84
N HIS A 77 9.17 9.85 2.98
CA HIS A 77 10.37 9.38 2.27
C HIS A 77 10.15 9.42 0.75
N PRO A 78 11.13 9.94 -0.02
CA PRO A 78 10.99 10.04 -1.48
C PRO A 78 10.63 8.74 -2.17
N ALA A 79 11.15 7.61 -1.71
CA ALA A 79 10.84 6.31 -2.30
C ALA A 79 9.36 5.95 -2.12
N HIS A 80 8.78 6.24 -0.94
CA HIS A 80 7.35 6.02 -0.69
C HIS A 80 6.49 6.99 -1.50
N VAL A 81 6.87 8.26 -1.51
CA VAL A 81 6.13 9.30 -2.26
C VAL A 81 6.07 8.94 -3.75
N ALA A 82 7.16 8.42 -4.31
CA ALA A 82 7.21 8.02 -5.72
C ALA A 82 6.19 6.93 -6.05
N VAL A 83 6.07 5.90 -5.19
CA VAL A 83 5.08 4.83 -5.41
C VAL A 83 3.66 5.40 -5.40
N GLY A 84 3.37 6.31 -4.49
CA GLY A 84 2.07 6.96 -4.42
C GLY A 84 1.73 7.75 -5.67
N LYS A 85 2.65 8.59 -6.14
CA LYS A 85 2.43 9.44 -7.30
C LYS A 85 2.41 8.68 -8.62
N GLU A 86 3.33 7.73 -8.78
CA GLU A 86 3.54 7.03 -10.06
C GLU A 86 2.55 5.88 -10.27
N LEU A 87 1.96 5.35 -9.21
CA LEU A 87 1.11 4.18 -9.31
C LEU A 87 -0.19 4.30 -8.51
N ILE A 88 -0.09 4.37 -7.18
CA ILE A 88 -1.26 4.17 -6.32
C ILE A 88 -2.37 5.18 -6.60
N LYS A 89 -2.05 6.46 -6.71
CA LYS A 89 -3.04 7.51 -6.98
C LYS A 89 -3.71 7.36 -8.34
N LEU A 90 -3.04 6.74 -9.28
CA LEU A 90 -3.55 6.60 -10.65
C LEU A 90 -4.54 5.45 -10.79
N VAL A 91 -4.45 4.43 -9.94
CA VAL A 91 -5.20 3.18 -10.11
C VAL A 91 -6.23 2.91 -9.02
N THR A 92 -6.25 3.71 -7.93
CA THR A 92 -7.16 3.49 -6.81
C THR A 92 -8.42 4.33 -6.92
N GLU A 93 -9.55 3.78 -6.41
CA GLU A 93 -10.80 4.51 -6.27
C GLU A 93 -11.01 5.03 -4.86
N SER A 94 -10.59 4.27 -3.85
CA SER A 94 -10.76 4.65 -2.45
C SER A 94 -9.57 4.22 -1.61
N ARG A 95 -9.37 4.91 -0.51
CA ARG A 95 -8.29 4.64 0.45
C ARG A 95 -8.82 4.81 1.86
N GLN A 96 -8.55 3.84 2.72
CA GLN A 96 -8.83 3.91 4.16
C GLN A 96 -7.53 3.59 4.89
N SER A 97 -7.32 4.17 6.06
CA SER A 97 -6.15 3.87 6.88
C SER A 97 -6.46 3.90 8.37
N ILE A 98 -5.72 3.09 9.11
CA ILE A 98 -5.73 3.05 10.57
C ILE A 98 -4.27 2.95 11.02
N ASP A 99 -3.91 3.75 12.02
CA ASP A 99 -2.55 3.76 12.58
C ASP A 99 -2.53 3.42 14.06
#